data_2ff20a51a822d2a4cec83a0d90d36f17
#
_entry.id   2ff20a51a822d2a4cec83a0d90d36f17
#
_cell.length_a   1.000
_cell.length_b   1.000
_cell.length_c   1.000
_cell.angle_alpha   90.00
_cell.angle_beta   90.00
_cell.angle_gamma   90.00
#
_symmetry.space_group_name_H-M   'P 1'
#
loop_
_entity.id
_entity.type
_entity.pdbx_description
1 polymer ?
#
loop_
_entity_poly.entity_id
_entity_poly.type
_entity_poly.pdbx_seq_one_letter_code
_entity_poly.pdbx_strand_id
1 'polypeptide(L)'
;MVARPGTMQRENAVTALLGPTNTGKTHQAIVRMLEHRTGMIGLPLRLLAREVYDRVSAQVGESAVALITGEEKRVPARPRYWVCTVESMPVSQVVDFVAIDEIQLAAHRERGHVFTDRLLHARGELETMFLGSDTMTEIVETLVPGTQVERHPRFSRLKSVAACELAQLAPRSAVVAFSAAQVYELAEKLKRRKGGAAVVLGALSPRTRNAQVAMYQAGEVAYLVATDAIGMGLNMDVDHVAFAALSKFDGKSMRPLEPAELAQIAGRAGRYTKDGTFGLLSGLPALPHGMIAQIEGHRFPAIERLVWRSSEFDYASVEALQASLKRRPTLPQLRLIERCDDADALAELALLPEVRALAQGPAAVELLWAVCRIPDFRKLLEGSHVRLLAGVFTQLARDGRLDPSWMDRRIRHLDDDEGDIEALMSRISFVRTWTYISHHGHWVADPEHWQGLTRAIEDRLSDALHERLTQRFVDPRARSFSAGPAASERPRAGGARQRGEAGGDAGGGSPVPSAGGAAAGGGGRAGAAGGRGGADRGGAVRGVHGRSARADQARGAGGGDDEPRGRPAAAGGHAAAG
;
A
#
# COMPACT_ATOMS: atom_id res chain seq x y z
N MET A 1 -31.19 48.93 1.97
CA MET A 1 -30.72 47.79 2.77
C MET A 1 -30.96 46.52 1.93
N VAL A 2 -29.97 46.11 1.14
CA VAL A 2 -30.07 44.93 0.25
C VAL A 2 -29.55 43.72 1.04
N ALA A 3 -30.42 42.75 1.30
CA ALA A 3 -30.11 41.52 1.98
C ALA A 3 -29.05 40.75 1.16
N ARG A 4 -27.90 40.45 1.77
CA ARG A 4 -26.91 39.53 1.24
C ARG A 4 -27.55 38.13 1.15
N PRO A 5 -27.42 37.42 0.02
CA PRO A 5 -27.88 36.02 -0.06
C PRO A 5 -27.06 35.18 0.92
N GLY A 6 -27.78 34.44 1.78
CA GLY A 6 -27.21 33.54 2.75
C GLY A 6 -26.25 32.56 2.09
N THR A 7 -25.08 32.43 2.65
CA THR A 7 -24.17 31.32 2.45
C THR A 7 -24.91 30.04 2.83
N MET A 8 -25.47 29.33 1.83
CA MET A 8 -25.83 27.92 2.00
C MET A 8 -24.55 27.23 2.48
N GLN A 9 -24.53 26.76 3.73
CA GLN A 9 -23.57 25.75 4.15
C GLN A 9 -23.72 24.61 3.14
N ARG A 10 -22.72 24.43 2.27
CA ARG A 10 -22.62 23.24 1.44
C ARG A 10 -22.41 22.10 2.42
N GLU A 11 -23.46 21.33 2.67
CA GLU A 11 -23.34 20.05 3.35
C GLU A 11 -22.29 19.23 2.60
N ASN A 12 -21.38 18.61 3.35
CA ASN A 12 -20.34 17.73 2.83
C ASN A 12 -20.99 16.66 1.94
N ALA A 13 -20.79 16.75 0.63
CA ALA A 13 -21.33 15.78 -0.32
C ALA A 13 -20.57 14.45 -0.19
N VAL A 14 -21.29 13.38 0.10
CA VAL A 14 -20.71 12.03 0.16
C VAL A 14 -21.17 11.23 -1.05
N THR A 15 -20.23 10.77 -1.85
CA THR A 15 -20.47 9.95 -3.05
C THR A 15 -19.77 8.61 -2.94
N ALA A 16 -20.42 7.54 -3.33
CA ALA A 16 -19.84 6.20 -3.43
C ALA A 16 -19.82 5.74 -4.89
N LEU A 17 -18.63 5.65 -5.50
CA LEU A 17 -18.43 5.07 -6.83
C LEU A 17 -18.23 3.57 -6.71
N LEU A 18 -19.25 2.80 -7.01
CA LEU A 18 -19.24 1.36 -6.81
C LEU A 18 -19.31 0.60 -8.15
N GLY A 19 -18.63 -0.54 -8.21
CA GLY A 19 -18.62 -1.39 -9.40
C GLY A 19 -17.39 -2.28 -9.52
N PRO A 20 -17.28 -3.05 -10.62
CA PRO A 20 -16.20 -3.99 -10.88
C PRO A 20 -14.81 -3.33 -10.87
N THR A 21 -13.79 -4.17 -10.83
CA THR A 21 -12.40 -3.72 -11.07
C THR A 21 -12.24 -3.22 -12.51
N ASN A 22 -11.26 -2.33 -12.72
CA ASN A 22 -10.90 -1.80 -14.03
C ASN A 22 -11.99 -0.93 -14.71
N THR A 23 -12.72 -0.13 -13.91
CA THR A 23 -13.73 0.83 -14.39
C THR A 23 -13.30 2.30 -14.27
N GLY A 24 -12.04 2.56 -13.91
CA GLY A 24 -11.52 3.92 -13.84
C GLY A 24 -11.88 4.71 -12.57
N LYS A 25 -12.49 4.10 -11.55
CA LYS A 25 -12.90 4.77 -10.29
C LYS A 25 -11.78 5.56 -9.64
N THR A 26 -10.61 4.94 -9.44
CA THR A 26 -9.44 5.59 -8.83
C THR A 26 -8.97 6.78 -9.66
N HIS A 27 -9.01 6.68 -11.00
CA HIS A 27 -8.66 7.80 -11.89
C HIS A 27 -9.64 8.96 -11.73
N GLN A 28 -10.94 8.67 -11.69
CA GLN A 28 -11.99 9.69 -11.48
C GLN A 28 -11.81 10.39 -10.13
N ALA A 29 -11.52 9.64 -9.05
CA ALA A 29 -11.25 10.22 -7.75
C ALA A 29 -10.02 11.15 -7.75
N ILE A 30 -8.95 10.77 -8.48
CA ILE A 30 -7.77 11.63 -8.63
C ILE A 30 -8.12 12.92 -9.37
N VAL A 31 -8.84 12.83 -10.49
CA VAL A 31 -9.28 14.01 -11.25
C VAL A 31 -10.12 14.92 -10.35
N ARG A 32 -11.09 14.33 -9.64
CA ARG A 32 -11.97 15.07 -8.74
C ARG A 32 -11.20 15.72 -7.57
N MET A 33 -10.23 15.01 -6.99
CA MET A 33 -9.35 15.55 -5.94
C MET A 33 -8.60 16.81 -6.42
N LEU A 34 -8.11 16.80 -7.67
CA LEU A 34 -7.33 17.90 -8.24
C LEU A 34 -8.18 19.13 -8.60
N GLU A 35 -9.50 18.99 -8.67
CA GLU A 35 -10.44 20.12 -8.81
C GLU A 35 -10.62 20.91 -7.50
N HIS A 36 -10.27 20.30 -6.36
CA HIS A 36 -10.30 20.96 -5.05
C HIS A 36 -8.97 21.63 -4.71
N ARG A 37 -9.00 22.62 -3.83
CA ARG A 37 -7.79 23.33 -3.38
C ARG A 37 -6.85 22.41 -2.60
N THR A 38 -7.42 21.54 -1.77
CA THR A 38 -6.71 20.55 -0.96
C THR A 38 -7.44 19.21 -1.03
N GLY A 39 -6.69 18.10 -0.96
CA GLY A 39 -7.31 16.78 -1.01
C GLY A 39 -6.44 15.66 -0.46
N MET A 40 -7.10 14.57 -0.08
CA MET A 40 -6.46 13.37 0.45
C MET A 40 -7.07 12.13 -0.20
N ILE A 41 -6.23 11.19 -0.61
CA ILE A 41 -6.67 9.88 -1.09
C ILE A 41 -5.99 8.76 -0.31
N GLY A 42 -6.81 7.86 0.28
CA GLY A 42 -6.38 6.63 0.93
C GLY A 42 -6.49 5.44 0.00
N LEU A 43 -5.38 4.75 -0.20
CA LEU A 43 -5.23 3.63 -1.13
C LEU A 43 -4.93 2.33 -0.39
N PRO A 44 -5.34 1.16 -0.91
CA PRO A 44 -5.23 -0.11 -0.18
C PRO A 44 -3.79 -0.64 -0.08
N LEU A 45 -2.90 -0.19 -0.97
CA LEU A 45 -1.54 -0.70 -1.09
C LEU A 45 -0.53 0.43 -1.31
N ARG A 46 0.66 0.31 -0.71
CA ARG A 46 1.74 1.29 -0.88
C ARG A 46 2.21 1.44 -2.32
N LEU A 47 2.22 0.35 -3.11
CA LEU A 47 2.57 0.40 -4.52
C LEU A 47 1.62 1.30 -5.31
N LEU A 48 0.32 1.15 -5.08
CA LEU A 48 -0.69 2.00 -5.71
C LEU A 48 -0.58 3.45 -5.23
N ALA A 49 -0.30 3.65 -3.92
CA ALA A 49 -0.05 4.99 -3.38
C ALA A 49 1.16 5.65 -4.06
N ARG A 50 2.23 4.90 -4.29
CA ARG A 50 3.39 5.42 -5.01
C ARG A 50 3.08 5.75 -6.47
N GLU A 51 2.38 4.89 -7.21
CA GLU A 51 1.96 5.15 -8.59
C GLU A 51 1.07 6.39 -8.68
N VAL A 52 0.11 6.53 -7.77
CA VAL A 52 -0.77 7.70 -7.71
C VAL A 52 0.01 8.96 -7.34
N TYR A 53 0.95 8.89 -6.38
CA TYR A 53 1.83 9.99 -6.02
C TYR A 53 2.65 10.47 -7.23
N ASP A 54 3.30 9.57 -7.95
CA ASP A 54 4.10 9.91 -9.12
C ASP A 54 3.23 10.57 -10.21
N ARG A 55 2.02 10.06 -10.43
CA ARG A 55 1.04 10.61 -11.39
C ARG A 55 0.54 12.00 -10.99
N VAL A 56 0.20 12.21 -9.73
CA VAL A 56 -0.28 13.51 -9.22
C VAL A 56 0.87 14.52 -9.21
N SER A 57 2.06 14.10 -8.76
CA SER A 57 3.26 14.96 -8.75
C SER A 57 3.66 15.43 -10.14
N ALA A 58 3.51 14.58 -11.14
CA ALA A 58 3.77 14.95 -12.55
C ALA A 58 2.81 16.05 -13.06
N GLN A 59 1.60 16.17 -12.46
CA GLN A 59 0.60 17.17 -12.88
C GLN A 59 0.71 18.48 -12.10
N VAL A 60 0.99 18.43 -10.78
CA VAL A 60 0.92 19.60 -9.91
C VAL A 60 2.24 19.97 -9.24
N GLY A 61 3.31 19.22 -9.52
CA GLY A 61 4.64 19.39 -8.92
C GLY A 61 4.81 18.67 -7.59
N GLU A 62 6.01 18.11 -7.33
CA GLU A 62 6.32 17.35 -6.10
C GLU A 62 6.15 18.19 -4.82
N SER A 63 6.40 19.49 -4.87
CA SER A 63 6.26 20.39 -3.72
C SER A 63 4.81 20.56 -3.24
N ALA A 64 3.83 20.15 -4.03
CA ALA A 64 2.41 20.22 -3.70
C ALA A 64 1.84 18.90 -3.16
N VAL A 65 2.59 17.79 -3.25
CA VAL A 65 2.07 16.44 -2.96
C VAL A 65 2.85 15.78 -1.83
N ALA A 66 2.14 15.29 -0.82
CA ALA A 66 2.69 14.44 0.21
C ALA A 66 2.42 12.96 -0.11
N LEU A 67 3.40 12.08 0.15
CA LEU A 67 3.24 10.64 0.15
C LEU A 67 3.42 10.13 1.58
N ILE A 68 2.42 9.39 2.10
CA ILE A 68 2.48 8.81 3.44
C ILE A 68 2.05 7.36 3.39
N THR A 69 3.01 6.48 3.59
CA THR A 69 2.81 5.03 3.75
C THR A 69 3.52 4.56 5.02
N GLY A 70 3.37 3.29 5.39
CA GLY A 70 4.09 2.72 6.54
C GLY A 70 5.61 2.70 6.37
N GLU A 71 6.13 2.80 5.15
CA GLU A 71 7.55 2.64 4.83
C GLU A 71 8.12 3.81 4.03
N GLU A 72 7.29 4.76 3.63
CA GLU A 72 7.73 5.96 2.89
C GLU A 72 6.92 7.16 3.33
N LYS A 73 7.62 8.23 3.72
CA LYS A 73 7.01 9.49 4.11
C LYS A 73 7.77 10.62 3.42
N ARG A 74 7.08 11.30 2.49
CA ARG A 74 7.55 12.51 1.81
C ARG A 74 6.54 13.59 2.06
N VAL A 75 6.85 14.55 2.89
CA VAL A 75 5.93 15.65 3.22
C VAL A 75 6.65 16.97 2.96
N PRO A 76 6.37 17.63 1.83
CA PRO A 76 6.92 18.95 1.56
C PRO A 76 6.39 19.99 2.56
N ALA A 77 7.01 21.16 2.61
CA ALA A 77 6.66 22.20 3.59
C ALA A 77 5.20 22.67 3.51
N ARG A 78 4.59 22.66 2.34
CA ARG A 78 3.20 23.12 2.11
C ARG A 78 2.47 22.20 1.13
N PRO A 79 2.18 20.95 1.51
CA PRO A 79 1.44 20.03 0.63
C PRO A 79 -0.01 20.48 0.50
N ARG A 80 -0.55 20.36 -0.70
CA ARG A 80 -1.98 20.55 -0.98
C ARG A 80 -2.71 19.22 -1.08
N TYR A 81 -2.00 18.19 -1.54
CA TYR A 81 -2.56 16.86 -1.77
C TYR A 81 -1.78 15.82 -0.99
N TRP A 82 -2.52 14.89 -0.37
CA TRP A 82 -1.96 13.78 0.41
C TRP A 82 -2.35 12.48 -0.26
N VAL A 83 -1.36 11.73 -0.71
CA VAL A 83 -1.51 10.37 -1.23
C VAL A 83 -1.02 9.41 -0.15
N CYS A 84 -1.91 8.57 0.37
CA CYS A 84 -1.63 7.76 1.54
C CYS A 84 -2.04 6.32 1.34
N THR A 85 -1.45 5.37 2.10
CA THR A 85 -2.19 4.14 2.38
C THR A 85 -3.28 4.43 3.40
N VAL A 86 -4.39 3.70 3.35
CA VAL A 86 -5.55 3.91 4.25
C VAL A 86 -5.14 3.88 5.72
N GLU A 87 -4.21 2.99 6.07
CA GLU A 87 -3.66 2.86 7.43
C GLU A 87 -2.83 4.08 7.86
N SER A 88 -2.19 4.75 6.91
CA SER A 88 -1.27 5.86 7.18
C SER A 88 -1.89 7.24 6.95
N MET A 89 -3.19 7.30 6.65
CA MET A 89 -3.89 8.58 6.45
C MET A 89 -3.80 9.45 7.70
N PRO A 90 -3.32 10.71 7.59
CA PRO A 90 -3.28 11.66 8.69
C PRO A 90 -4.70 12.23 8.91
N VAL A 91 -5.53 11.50 9.67
CA VAL A 91 -6.96 11.86 9.88
C VAL A 91 -7.20 13.18 10.60
N SER A 92 -6.19 13.71 11.28
CA SER A 92 -6.24 15.05 11.89
C SER A 92 -6.04 16.19 10.87
N GLN A 93 -5.58 15.85 9.65
CA GLN A 93 -5.38 16.84 8.59
C GLN A 93 -6.70 17.16 7.92
N VAL A 94 -7.14 18.40 8.06
CA VAL A 94 -8.36 18.91 7.41
C VAL A 94 -8.06 19.24 5.96
N VAL A 95 -8.89 18.74 5.03
CA VAL A 95 -8.80 18.96 3.59
C VAL A 95 -10.18 19.12 2.97
N ASP A 96 -10.25 19.79 1.81
CA ASP A 96 -11.53 20.03 1.09
C ASP A 96 -12.13 18.72 0.57
N PHE A 97 -11.28 17.77 0.09
CA PHE A 97 -11.69 16.52 -0.52
C PHE A 97 -11.02 15.31 0.13
N VAL A 98 -11.78 14.26 0.40
CA VAL A 98 -11.24 12.96 0.86
C VAL A 98 -11.76 11.84 -0.03
N ALA A 99 -10.86 10.96 -0.48
CA ALA A 99 -11.25 9.71 -1.15
C ALA A 99 -10.67 8.49 -0.42
N ILE A 100 -11.43 7.39 -0.40
CA ILE A 100 -11.00 6.09 0.15
C ILE A 100 -11.26 5.02 -0.89
N ASP A 101 -10.19 4.38 -1.35
CA ASP A 101 -10.26 3.35 -2.39
C ASP A 101 -10.38 1.94 -1.79
N GLU A 102 -11.04 1.04 -2.53
CA GLU A 102 -11.28 -0.38 -2.19
C GLU A 102 -11.98 -0.56 -0.84
N ILE A 103 -13.06 0.21 -0.58
CA ILE A 103 -13.78 0.22 0.71
C ILE A 103 -14.35 -1.15 1.10
N GLN A 104 -14.53 -2.12 0.18
CA GLN A 104 -14.93 -3.48 0.53
C GLN A 104 -13.89 -4.21 1.40
N LEU A 105 -12.64 -3.70 1.47
CA LEU A 105 -11.65 -4.18 2.43
C LEU A 105 -12.07 -3.93 3.89
N ALA A 106 -13.09 -3.12 4.15
CA ALA A 106 -13.70 -2.99 5.48
C ALA A 106 -14.26 -4.33 6.02
N ALA A 107 -14.56 -5.29 5.14
CA ALA A 107 -14.93 -6.65 5.53
C ALA A 107 -13.73 -7.59 5.75
N HIS A 108 -12.48 -7.16 5.43
CA HIS A 108 -11.29 -7.98 5.56
C HIS A 108 -10.96 -8.28 7.02
N ARG A 109 -10.65 -9.56 7.33
CA ARG A 109 -10.48 -10.03 8.72
C ARG A 109 -9.41 -9.29 9.52
N GLU A 110 -8.26 -8.99 8.92
CA GLU A 110 -7.11 -8.37 9.58
C GLU A 110 -7.11 -6.84 9.47
N ARG A 111 -7.39 -6.30 8.27
CA ARG A 111 -7.26 -4.87 7.96
C ARG A 111 -8.57 -4.10 8.00
N GLY A 112 -9.70 -4.80 8.03
CA GLY A 112 -11.02 -4.21 7.83
C GLY A 112 -11.37 -3.13 8.84
N HIS A 113 -10.92 -3.26 10.08
CA HIS A 113 -11.19 -2.28 11.13
C HIS A 113 -10.67 -0.87 10.80
N VAL A 114 -9.54 -0.76 10.09
CA VAL A 114 -9.01 0.53 9.66
C VAL A 114 -9.86 1.14 8.54
N PHE A 115 -10.24 0.32 7.55
CA PHE A 115 -11.13 0.78 6.47
C PHE A 115 -12.50 1.19 7.00
N THR A 116 -13.04 0.43 7.96
CA THR A 116 -14.30 0.76 8.63
C THR A 116 -14.19 2.08 9.40
N ASP A 117 -13.10 2.30 10.12
CA ASP A 117 -12.86 3.56 10.82
C ASP A 117 -12.83 4.76 9.84
N ARG A 118 -12.15 4.62 8.70
CA ARG A 118 -12.12 5.66 7.67
C ARG A 118 -13.48 5.86 7.02
N LEU A 119 -14.21 4.78 6.72
CA LEU A 119 -15.57 4.85 6.19
C LEU A 119 -16.51 5.63 7.12
N LEU A 120 -16.39 5.41 8.43
CA LEU A 120 -17.25 6.05 9.42
C LEU A 120 -16.84 7.49 9.74
N HIS A 121 -15.54 7.80 9.78
CA HIS A 121 -15.05 9.04 10.39
C HIS A 121 -14.27 9.96 9.45
N ALA A 122 -13.67 9.47 8.35
CA ALA A 122 -12.91 10.34 7.46
C ALA A 122 -13.83 11.12 6.53
N ARG A 123 -13.74 12.45 6.58
CA ARG A 123 -14.55 13.36 5.75
C ARG A 123 -13.69 14.51 5.21
N GLY A 124 -13.97 14.91 3.96
CA GLY A 124 -13.50 16.19 3.45
C GLY A 124 -14.44 17.32 3.88
N GLU A 125 -13.97 18.54 3.93
CA GLU A 125 -14.85 19.67 4.28
C GLU A 125 -15.95 19.91 3.23
N LEU A 126 -15.64 19.69 1.96
CA LEU A 126 -16.56 19.93 0.85
C LEU A 126 -17.10 18.64 0.23
N GLU A 127 -16.26 17.63 0.09
CA GLU A 127 -16.63 16.39 -0.59
C GLU A 127 -15.88 15.17 -0.05
N THR A 128 -16.59 14.04 0.03
CA THR A 128 -16.02 12.74 0.37
C THR A 128 -16.42 11.71 -0.68
N MET A 129 -15.47 10.92 -1.14
CA MET A 129 -15.69 9.91 -2.17
C MET A 129 -15.21 8.53 -1.72
N PHE A 130 -16.11 7.56 -1.75
CA PHE A 130 -15.82 6.15 -1.48
C PHE A 130 -15.76 5.37 -2.79
N LEU A 131 -14.70 4.56 -2.97
CA LEU A 131 -14.52 3.75 -4.17
C LEU A 131 -14.51 2.28 -3.79
N GLY A 132 -15.25 1.45 -4.51
CA GLY A 132 -15.30 0.03 -4.14
C GLY A 132 -16.16 -0.85 -5.05
N SER A 133 -16.48 -2.03 -4.52
CA SER A 133 -17.38 -2.99 -5.14
C SER A 133 -18.84 -2.64 -4.84
N ASP A 134 -19.75 -2.98 -5.75
CA ASP A 134 -21.22 -2.87 -5.59
C ASP A 134 -21.76 -3.69 -4.41
N THR A 135 -21.00 -4.65 -3.92
CA THR A 135 -21.32 -5.39 -2.68
C THR A 135 -21.41 -4.51 -1.44
N MET A 136 -20.88 -3.27 -1.52
CA MET A 136 -20.89 -2.28 -0.43
C MET A 136 -22.13 -1.39 -0.41
N THR A 137 -22.99 -1.44 -1.43
CA THR A 137 -24.11 -0.49 -1.60
C THR A 137 -24.97 -0.38 -0.35
N GLU A 138 -25.59 -1.46 0.09
CA GLU A 138 -26.57 -1.47 1.20
C GLU A 138 -25.93 -1.06 2.53
N ILE A 139 -24.70 -1.51 2.79
CA ILE A 139 -24.02 -1.23 4.06
C ILE A 139 -23.50 0.21 4.12
N VAL A 140 -23.09 0.79 2.98
CA VAL A 140 -22.69 2.21 2.91
C VAL A 140 -23.91 3.11 3.12
N GLU A 141 -25.03 2.86 2.45
CA GLU A 141 -26.27 3.61 2.63
C GLU A 141 -26.77 3.56 4.09
N THR A 142 -26.57 2.41 4.76
CA THR A 142 -26.98 2.23 6.16
C THR A 142 -26.05 2.94 7.14
N LEU A 143 -24.72 2.81 6.97
CA LEU A 143 -23.73 3.35 7.91
C LEU A 143 -23.38 4.82 7.66
N VAL A 144 -23.57 5.30 6.44
CA VAL A 144 -23.33 6.69 6.02
C VAL A 144 -24.57 7.22 5.30
N PRO A 145 -25.63 7.54 6.04
CA PRO A 145 -26.89 8.05 5.46
C PRO A 145 -26.63 9.32 4.62
N GLY A 146 -27.36 9.42 3.50
CA GLY A 146 -27.21 10.55 2.56
C GLY A 146 -26.10 10.36 1.52
N THR A 147 -25.40 9.21 1.51
CA THR A 147 -24.43 8.89 0.46
C THR A 147 -25.14 8.73 -0.90
N GLN A 148 -24.62 9.43 -1.91
CA GLN A 148 -25.03 9.25 -3.29
C GLN A 148 -24.28 8.07 -3.91
N VAL A 149 -24.97 7.02 -4.32
CA VAL A 149 -24.34 5.84 -4.92
C VAL A 149 -24.36 5.94 -6.44
N GLU A 150 -23.18 5.98 -7.04
CA GLU A 150 -22.97 5.92 -8.48
C GLU A 150 -22.41 4.56 -8.88
N ARG A 151 -23.03 3.90 -9.88
CA ARG A 151 -22.60 2.59 -10.37
C ARG A 151 -21.78 2.73 -11.63
N HIS A 152 -20.59 2.14 -11.62
CA HIS A 152 -19.69 2.11 -12.75
C HIS A 152 -19.62 0.72 -13.36
N PRO A 153 -20.30 0.46 -14.48
CA PRO A 153 -20.23 -0.82 -15.16
C PRO A 153 -18.85 -1.02 -15.79
N ARG A 154 -18.46 -2.27 -15.96
CA ARG A 154 -17.24 -2.62 -16.67
C ARG A 154 -17.37 -2.30 -18.16
N PHE A 155 -16.34 -1.70 -18.76
CA PHE A 155 -16.33 -1.33 -20.18
C PHE A 155 -16.07 -2.54 -21.11
N SER A 156 -15.35 -3.57 -20.63
CA SER A 156 -15.00 -4.78 -21.38
C SER A 156 -15.73 -6.00 -20.83
N ARG A 157 -15.87 -7.03 -21.64
CA ARG A 157 -16.48 -8.30 -21.21
C ARG A 157 -15.41 -9.21 -20.61
N LEU A 158 -15.79 -9.93 -19.55
CA LEU A 158 -15.01 -11.00 -18.97
C LEU A 158 -15.71 -12.32 -19.29
N LYS A 159 -15.01 -13.29 -19.93
CA LYS A 159 -15.59 -14.56 -20.34
C LYS A 159 -14.81 -15.73 -19.77
N SER A 160 -15.53 -16.73 -19.27
CA SER A 160 -14.97 -18.02 -18.91
C SER A 160 -14.63 -18.83 -20.16
N VAL A 161 -13.50 -19.50 -20.14
CA VAL A 161 -13.08 -20.45 -21.20
C VAL A 161 -12.82 -21.83 -20.61
N ALA A 162 -12.81 -22.84 -21.46
CA ALA A 162 -12.54 -24.21 -21.04
C ALA A 162 -11.16 -24.33 -20.37
N ALA A 163 -11.03 -25.30 -19.46
CA ALA A 163 -9.77 -25.62 -18.83
C ALA A 163 -8.73 -26.04 -19.88
N CYS A 164 -7.49 -25.62 -19.70
CA CYS A 164 -6.41 -25.94 -20.60
C CYS A 164 -5.15 -26.37 -19.85
N GLU A 165 -4.28 -27.10 -20.54
CA GLU A 165 -2.95 -27.38 -19.97
C GLU A 165 -2.06 -26.15 -19.97
N LEU A 166 -1.10 -26.12 -19.03
CA LEU A 166 -0.10 -25.05 -18.95
C LEU A 166 0.65 -24.85 -20.28
N ALA A 167 0.87 -25.93 -21.03
CA ALA A 167 1.52 -25.89 -22.34
C ALA A 167 0.69 -25.23 -23.45
N GLN A 168 -0.63 -25.17 -23.30
CA GLN A 168 -1.57 -24.61 -24.28
C GLN A 168 -1.89 -23.13 -24.02
N LEU A 169 -1.44 -22.58 -22.90
CA LEU A 169 -1.68 -21.16 -22.59
C LEU A 169 -1.14 -20.25 -23.70
N ALA A 170 -1.96 -19.31 -24.09
CA ALA A 170 -1.57 -18.26 -25.04
C ALA A 170 -0.59 -17.26 -24.37
N PRO A 171 0.26 -16.58 -25.15
CA PRO A 171 1.02 -15.42 -24.65
C PRO A 171 0.11 -14.38 -24.00
N ARG A 172 0.68 -13.54 -23.15
CA ARG A 172 -0.06 -12.53 -22.37
C ARG A 172 -1.03 -13.12 -21.34
N SER A 173 -0.77 -14.36 -20.89
CA SER A 173 -1.53 -15.01 -19.82
C SER A 173 -0.85 -14.84 -18.46
N ALA A 174 -1.70 -14.67 -17.42
CA ALA A 174 -1.29 -14.76 -16.03
C ALA A 174 -1.80 -16.06 -15.41
N VAL A 175 -0.90 -16.81 -14.77
CA VAL A 175 -1.24 -18.02 -14.02
C VAL A 175 -1.25 -17.69 -12.54
N VAL A 176 -2.35 -18.02 -11.84
CA VAL A 176 -2.54 -17.64 -10.44
C VAL A 176 -2.59 -18.87 -9.55
N ALA A 177 -1.73 -18.88 -8.54
CA ALA A 177 -1.66 -19.87 -7.47
C ALA A 177 -1.64 -19.16 -6.11
N PHE A 178 -1.78 -19.90 -4.99
CA PHE A 178 -1.97 -19.30 -3.67
C PHE A 178 -0.88 -19.66 -2.66
N SER A 179 0.25 -20.20 -3.16
CA SER A 179 1.46 -20.38 -2.36
C SER A 179 2.70 -20.06 -3.20
N ALA A 180 3.78 -19.58 -2.55
CA ALA A 180 5.04 -19.31 -3.22
C ALA A 180 5.61 -20.58 -3.89
N ALA A 181 5.51 -21.73 -3.24
CA ALA A 181 5.97 -23.01 -3.78
C ALA A 181 5.27 -23.37 -5.11
N GLN A 182 3.94 -23.23 -5.17
CA GLN A 182 3.19 -23.46 -6.41
C GLN A 182 3.54 -22.45 -7.51
N VAL A 183 3.72 -21.18 -7.15
CA VAL A 183 4.14 -20.13 -8.10
C VAL A 183 5.51 -20.48 -8.69
N TYR A 184 6.48 -20.89 -7.88
CA TYR A 184 7.81 -21.27 -8.34
C TYR A 184 7.78 -22.53 -9.23
N GLU A 185 7.02 -23.54 -8.84
CA GLU A 185 6.84 -24.76 -9.64
C GLU A 185 6.28 -24.46 -11.04
N LEU A 186 5.23 -23.62 -11.10
CA LEU A 186 4.60 -23.22 -12.36
C LEU A 186 5.53 -22.36 -13.22
N ALA A 187 6.28 -21.44 -12.62
CA ALA A 187 7.25 -20.61 -13.32
C ALA A 187 8.40 -21.44 -13.90
N GLU A 188 8.88 -22.46 -13.16
CA GLU A 188 9.88 -23.41 -13.66
C GLU A 188 9.35 -24.29 -14.82
N LYS A 189 8.09 -24.73 -14.74
CA LYS A 189 7.44 -25.46 -15.85
C LYS A 189 7.32 -24.59 -17.10
N LEU A 190 6.97 -23.29 -16.94
CA LEU A 190 6.90 -22.35 -18.04
C LEU A 190 8.30 -22.04 -18.61
N LYS A 191 9.34 -21.92 -17.78
CA LYS A 191 10.72 -21.75 -18.24
C LYS A 191 11.14 -22.90 -19.18
N ARG A 192 10.89 -24.14 -18.78
CA ARG A 192 11.25 -25.31 -19.58
C ARG A 192 10.51 -25.43 -20.90
N ARG A 193 9.27 -24.93 -20.99
CA ARG A 193 8.37 -25.14 -22.15
C ARG A 193 8.16 -23.91 -23.02
N LYS A 194 8.27 -22.73 -22.43
CA LYS A 194 7.84 -21.46 -23.03
C LYS A 194 8.85 -20.31 -22.87
N GLY A 195 10.08 -20.62 -22.41
CA GLY A 195 11.15 -19.62 -22.29
C GLY A 195 11.13 -18.81 -20.99
N GLY A 196 10.10 -18.91 -20.17
CA GLY A 196 10.07 -18.27 -18.86
C GLY A 196 8.80 -17.53 -18.52
N ALA A 197 8.77 -17.03 -17.29
CA ALA A 197 7.68 -16.21 -16.77
C ALA A 197 8.20 -15.20 -15.75
N ALA A 198 7.58 -14.03 -15.70
CA ALA A 198 7.73 -13.11 -14.58
C ALA A 198 6.99 -13.66 -13.35
N VAL A 199 7.54 -13.39 -12.15
CA VAL A 199 6.98 -13.90 -10.89
C VAL A 199 6.51 -12.72 -10.02
N VAL A 200 5.27 -12.78 -9.55
CA VAL A 200 4.69 -11.75 -8.66
C VAL A 200 4.08 -12.40 -7.42
N LEU A 201 4.68 -12.12 -6.27
CA LEU A 201 4.22 -12.55 -4.95
C LEU A 201 3.82 -11.33 -4.11
N GLY A 202 2.89 -11.53 -3.16
CA GLY A 202 2.49 -10.48 -2.22
C GLY A 202 3.64 -9.97 -1.34
N ALA A 203 4.59 -10.85 -1.01
CA ALA A 203 5.73 -10.54 -0.17
C ALA A 203 6.87 -9.79 -0.89
N LEU A 204 6.85 -9.69 -2.23
CA LEU A 204 7.87 -8.95 -2.97
C LEU A 204 7.85 -7.46 -2.64
N SER A 205 9.04 -6.83 -2.67
CA SER A 205 9.15 -5.39 -2.60
C SER A 205 8.43 -4.72 -3.79
N PRO A 206 7.97 -3.48 -3.66
CA PRO A 206 7.41 -2.73 -4.78
C PRO A 206 8.39 -2.66 -5.95
N ARG A 207 9.68 -2.43 -5.67
CA ARG A 207 10.74 -2.33 -6.68
C ARG A 207 10.89 -3.65 -7.45
N THR A 208 11.06 -4.79 -6.76
CA THR A 208 11.14 -6.11 -7.40
C THR A 208 9.86 -6.44 -8.17
N ARG A 209 8.69 -6.15 -7.59
CA ARG A 209 7.40 -6.40 -8.26
C ARG A 209 7.25 -5.60 -9.54
N ASN A 210 7.58 -4.30 -9.50
CA ASN A 210 7.54 -3.44 -10.68
C ASN A 210 8.52 -3.89 -11.76
N ALA A 211 9.73 -4.33 -11.39
CA ALA A 211 10.71 -4.85 -12.32
C ALA A 211 10.22 -6.14 -13.01
N GLN A 212 9.59 -7.08 -12.26
CA GLN A 212 8.98 -8.28 -12.82
C GLN A 212 7.81 -7.94 -13.77
N VAL A 213 6.96 -6.99 -13.39
CA VAL A 213 5.85 -6.54 -14.24
C VAL A 213 6.36 -5.82 -15.48
N ALA A 214 7.39 -4.98 -15.36
CA ALA A 214 7.99 -4.28 -16.49
C ALA A 214 8.57 -5.26 -17.52
N MET A 215 9.27 -6.30 -17.07
CA MET A 215 9.79 -7.37 -17.94
C MET A 215 8.66 -8.09 -18.70
N TYR A 216 7.53 -8.36 -18.05
CA TYR A 216 6.35 -8.94 -18.68
C TYR A 216 5.70 -7.95 -19.68
N GLN A 217 5.56 -6.67 -19.31
CA GLN A 217 4.97 -5.65 -20.17
C GLN A 217 5.82 -5.36 -21.40
N ALA A 218 7.15 -5.34 -21.25
CA ALA A 218 8.11 -5.20 -22.36
C ALA A 218 8.11 -6.41 -23.32
N GLY A 219 7.44 -7.50 -22.95
CA GLY A 219 7.41 -8.72 -23.77
C GLY A 219 8.68 -9.58 -23.68
N GLU A 220 9.59 -9.29 -22.73
CA GLU A 220 10.77 -10.14 -22.50
C GLU A 220 10.38 -11.55 -22.07
N VAL A 221 9.24 -11.69 -21.40
CA VAL A 221 8.54 -12.93 -21.12
C VAL A 221 7.08 -12.83 -21.49
N ALA A 222 6.51 -13.91 -22.02
CA ALA A 222 5.13 -13.94 -22.49
C ALA A 222 4.11 -14.26 -21.37
N TYR A 223 4.58 -14.73 -20.21
CA TYR A 223 3.75 -15.23 -19.12
C TYR A 223 4.10 -14.57 -17.80
N LEU A 224 3.08 -14.48 -16.95
CA LEU A 224 3.21 -14.05 -15.56
C LEU A 224 2.70 -15.19 -14.66
N VAL A 225 3.41 -15.50 -13.58
CA VAL A 225 2.90 -16.37 -12.51
C VAL A 225 2.81 -15.58 -11.23
N ALA A 226 1.64 -15.56 -10.62
CA ALA A 226 1.39 -14.68 -9.48
C ALA A 226 0.56 -15.35 -8.38
N THR A 227 0.61 -14.78 -7.18
CA THR A 227 -0.41 -15.00 -6.16
C THR A 227 -1.62 -14.08 -6.40
N ASP A 228 -2.60 -14.10 -5.49
CA ASP A 228 -3.72 -13.14 -5.46
C ASP A 228 -3.27 -11.67 -5.40
N ALA A 229 -1.99 -11.41 -5.14
CA ALA A 229 -1.38 -10.08 -5.27
C ALA A 229 -1.59 -9.42 -6.65
N ILE A 230 -1.84 -10.21 -7.71
CA ILE A 230 -2.22 -9.69 -9.02
C ILE A 230 -3.56 -8.96 -8.98
N GLY A 231 -4.48 -9.37 -8.10
CA GLY A 231 -5.83 -8.82 -7.99
C GLY A 231 -5.88 -7.37 -7.52
N MET A 232 -4.82 -6.85 -6.90
CA MET A 232 -4.78 -5.49 -6.36
C MET A 232 -3.50 -4.74 -6.74
N GLY A 233 -3.64 -3.46 -7.09
CA GLY A 233 -2.53 -2.50 -7.18
C GLY A 233 -1.51 -2.72 -8.28
N LEU A 234 -1.79 -3.55 -9.29
CA LEU A 234 -0.93 -3.72 -10.44
C LEU A 234 -1.63 -3.25 -11.71
N ASN A 235 -1.01 -2.28 -12.40
CA ASN A 235 -1.47 -1.80 -13.68
C ASN A 235 -0.75 -2.57 -14.79
N MET A 236 -1.36 -3.65 -15.28
CA MET A 236 -0.76 -4.50 -16.31
C MET A 236 -1.79 -4.98 -17.33
N ASP A 237 -1.32 -5.24 -18.55
CA ASP A 237 -2.13 -5.77 -19.63
C ASP A 237 -2.04 -7.30 -19.64
N VAL A 238 -3.09 -7.94 -19.18
CA VAL A 238 -3.26 -9.39 -19.18
C VAL A 238 -4.47 -9.73 -20.04
N ASP A 239 -4.33 -10.66 -20.97
CA ASP A 239 -5.42 -11.07 -21.84
C ASP A 239 -6.22 -12.24 -21.25
N HIS A 240 -5.53 -13.13 -20.54
CA HIS A 240 -6.11 -14.31 -19.93
C HIS A 240 -5.59 -14.56 -18.51
N VAL A 241 -6.49 -14.91 -17.60
CA VAL A 241 -6.15 -15.35 -16.25
C VAL A 241 -6.47 -16.84 -16.11
N ALA A 242 -5.46 -17.66 -15.85
CA ALA A 242 -5.59 -19.10 -15.57
C ALA A 242 -5.39 -19.38 -14.08
N PHE A 243 -6.40 -19.94 -13.42
CA PHE A 243 -6.28 -20.38 -12.03
C PHE A 243 -5.60 -21.74 -11.95
N ALA A 244 -4.54 -21.85 -11.17
CA ALA A 244 -3.84 -23.11 -10.88
C ALA A 244 -4.28 -23.77 -9.57
N ALA A 245 -5.10 -23.08 -8.77
CA ALA A 245 -5.72 -23.57 -7.56
C ALA A 245 -7.04 -22.82 -7.30
N LEU A 246 -7.96 -23.44 -6.55
CA LEU A 246 -9.26 -22.88 -6.16
C LEU A 246 -9.40 -22.74 -4.64
N SER A 247 -8.33 -22.93 -3.90
CA SER A 247 -8.29 -22.78 -2.45
C SER A 247 -7.03 -22.04 -2.03
N LYS A 248 -7.13 -21.32 -0.90
CA LYS A 248 -6.00 -20.61 -0.30
C LYS A 248 -5.96 -20.80 1.21
N PHE A 249 -4.78 -20.63 1.78
CA PHE A 249 -4.61 -20.54 3.23
C PHE A 249 -4.96 -19.12 3.68
N ASP A 250 -5.87 -18.99 4.65
CA ASP A 250 -6.38 -17.71 5.15
C ASP A 250 -5.71 -17.22 6.44
N GLY A 251 -4.57 -17.83 6.80
CA GLY A 251 -3.87 -17.61 8.06
C GLY A 251 -4.25 -18.60 9.17
N LYS A 252 -5.35 -19.37 9.00
CA LYS A 252 -5.82 -20.39 9.97
C LYS A 252 -6.02 -21.76 9.31
N SER A 253 -6.64 -21.79 8.14
CA SER A 253 -7.01 -23.02 7.44
C SER A 253 -7.01 -22.84 5.92
N MET A 254 -6.94 -23.97 5.21
CA MET A 254 -7.21 -23.98 3.78
C MET A 254 -8.71 -23.82 3.55
N ARG A 255 -9.09 -22.83 2.74
CA ARG A 255 -10.49 -22.61 2.36
C ARG A 255 -10.66 -22.42 0.86
N PRO A 256 -11.82 -22.73 0.30
CA PRO A 256 -12.14 -22.37 -1.08
C PRO A 256 -12.11 -20.86 -1.28
N LEU A 257 -11.81 -20.44 -2.51
CA LEU A 257 -11.94 -19.05 -2.93
C LEU A 257 -13.41 -18.68 -3.08
N GLU A 258 -13.74 -17.50 -2.61
CA GLU A 258 -15.08 -16.93 -2.81
C GLU A 258 -15.25 -16.41 -4.24
N PRO A 259 -16.46 -16.39 -4.81
CA PRO A 259 -16.71 -15.88 -6.15
C PRO A 259 -16.20 -14.44 -6.37
N ALA A 260 -16.30 -13.58 -5.35
CA ALA A 260 -15.81 -12.21 -5.40
C ALA A 260 -14.26 -12.15 -5.49
N GLU A 261 -13.55 -13.06 -4.79
CA GLU A 261 -12.09 -13.15 -4.86
C GLU A 261 -11.65 -13.62 -6.27
N LEU A 262 -12.31 -14.64 -6.80
CA LEU A 262 -12.07 -15.11 -8.17
C LEU A 262 -12.32 -14.00 -9.19
N ALA A 263 -13.40 -13.24 -9.03
CA ALA A 263 -13.74 -12.14 -9.93
C ALA A 263 -12.73 -10.97 -9.84
N GLN A 264 -12.22 -10.66 -8.65
CA GLN A 264 -11.22 -9.62 -8.47
C GLN A 264 -9.91 -9.98 -9.21
N ILE A 265 -9.52 -11.25 -9.15
CA ILE A 265 -8.34 -11.78 -9.84
C ILE A 265 -8.61 -11.88 -11.35
N ALA A 266 -9.69 -12.55 -11.76
CA ALA A 266 -10.09 -12.71 -13.16
C ALA A 266 -10.32 -11.36 -13.84
N GLY A 267 -10.82 -10.38 -13.09
CA GLY A 267 -11.06 -9.02 -13.55
C GLY A 267 -9.81 -8.27 -14.02
N ARG A 268 -8.62 -8.80 -13.78
CA ARG A 268 -7.37 -8.29 -14.34
C ARG A 268 -7.18 -8.65 -15.81
N ALA A 269 -7.91 -9.69 -16.30
CA ALA A 269 -7.93 -9.99 -17.73
C ALA A 269 -8.77 -8.96 -18.49
N GLY A 270 -8.24 -8.50 -19.62
CA GLY A 270 -8.82 -7.42 -20.41
C GLY A 270 -8.54 -6.04 -19.81
N ARG A 271 -8.48 -5.03 -20.64
CA ARG A 271 -8.21 -3.67 -20.21
C ARG A 271 -9.04 -2.67 -21.02
N TYR A 272 -9.65 -1.72 -20.30
CA TYR A 272 -10.47 -0.67 -20.89
C TYR A 272 -11.59 -1.26 -21.76
N THR A 273 -11.45 -1.23 -23.07
CA THR A 273 -12.40 -1.79 -24.05
C THR A 273 -12.02 -3.20 -24.54
N LYS A 274 -10.81 -3.71 -24.20
CA LYS A 274 -10.37 -5.04 -24.62
C LYS A 274 -10.98 -6.10 -23.71
N ASP A 275 -11.72 -7.05 -24.30
CA ASP A 275 -12.29 -8.18 -23.58
C ASP A 275 -11.18 -9.05 -22.96
N GLY A 276 -11.49 -9.64 -21.80
CA GLY A 276 -10.61 -10.56 -21.09
C GLY A 276 -11.24 -11.92 -20.95
N THR A 277 -10.39 -12.92 -20.74
CA THR A 277 -10.83 -14.29 -20.49
C THR A 277 -10.24 -14.84 -19.21
N PHE A 278 -10.93 -15.75 -18.57
CA PHE A 278 -10.43 -16.53 -17.44
C PHE A 278 -10.77 -18.00 -17.58
N GLY A 279 -9.97 -18.85 -16.96
CA GLY A 279 -10.17 -20.30 -16.99
C GLY A 279 -9.37 -21.01 -15.92
N LEU A 280 -9.41 -22.32 -15.95
CA LEU A 280 -8.70 -23.19 -15.01
C LEU A 280 -7.55 -23.88 -15.73
N LEU A 281 -6.50 -24.22 -15.01
CA LEU A 281 -5.57 -25.25 -15.49
C LEU A 281 -6.21 -26.64 -15.37
N SER A 282 -5.89 -27.51 -16.33
CA SER A 282 -6.37 -28.90 -16.34
C SER A 282 -6.02 -29.63 -15.03
N GLY A 283 -6.93 -30.49 -14.58
CA GLY A 283 -6.80 -31.22 -13.32
C GLY A 283 -7.51 -30.58 -12.12
N LEU A 284 -8.06 -29.36 -12.27
CA LEU A 284 -8.93 -28.74 -11.27
C LEU A 284 -10.40 -29.11 -11.50
N PRO A 285 -11.22 -29.16 -10.42
CA PRO A 285 -12.65 -29.32 -10.55
C PRO A 285 -13.25 -28.14 -11.30
N ALA A 286 -14.21 -28.40 -12.20
CA ALA A 286 -14.88 -27.35 -12.95
C ALA A 286 -15.62 -26.37 -12.02
N LEU A 287 -15.61 -25.09 -12.36
CA LEU A 287 -16.41 -24.11 -11.64
C LEU A 287 -17.91 -24.36 -11.92
N PRO A 288 -18.77 -24.29 -10.90
CA PRO A 288 -20.21 -24.35 -11.08
C PRO A 288 -20.69 -23.26 -12.05
N HIS A 289 -21.66 -23.56 -12.92
CA HIS A 289 -22.21 -22.59 -13.88
C HIS A 289 -22.72 -21.31 -13.20
N GLY A 290 -23.36 -21.43 -12.03
CA GLY A 290 -23.82 -20.28 -11.26
C GLY A 290 -22.65 -19.36 -10.82
N MET A 291 -21.50 -19.94 -10.43
CA MET A 291 -20.32 -19.17 -10.05
C MET A 291 -19.69 -18.47 -11.27
N ILE A 292 -19.64 -19.14 -12.42
CA ILE A 292 -19.18 -18.54 -13.67
C ILE A 292 -20.05 -17.32 -14.01
N ALA A 293 -21.38 -17.48 -13.97
CA ALA A 293 -22.32 -16.41 -14.24
C ALA A 293 -22.19 -15.22 -13.25
N GLN A 294 -21.90 -15.51 -11.97
CA GLN A 294 -21.61 -14.48 -10.97
C GLN A 294 -20.35 -13.69 -11.31
N ILE A 295 -19.27 -14.38 -11.73
CA ILE A 295 -17.99 -13.75 -12.09
C ILE A 295 -18.14 -12.92 -13.36
N GLU A 296 -18.72 -13.48 -14.42
CA GLU A 296 -18.92 -12.79 -15.70
C GLU A 296 -19.87 -11.59 -15.57
N GLY A 297 -20.95 -11.75 -14.81
CA GLY A 297 -21.96 -10.72 -14.55
C GLY A 297 -21.61 -9.77 -13.41
N HIS A 298 -20.51 -10.01 -12.69
CA HIS A 298 -20.10 -9.28 -11.49
C HIS A 298 -21.24 -9.11 -10.47
N ARG A 299 -21.90 -10.21 -10.12
CA ARG A 299 -23.05 -10.21 -9.21
C ARG A 299 -22.74 -11.05 -7.98
N PHE A 300 -22.43 -10.39 -6.87
CA PHE A 300 -22.06 -11.03 -5.61
C PHE A 300 -23.05 -10.66 -4.51
N PRO A 301 -23.18 -11.48 -3.46
CA PRO A 301 -23.93 -11.12 -2.28
C PRO A 301 -23.43 -9.80 -1.67
N ALA A 302 -24.37 -9.01 -1.16
CA ALA A 302 -24.02 -7.80 -0.42
C ALA A 302 -23.18 -8.13 0.82
N ILE A 303 -22.28 -7.22 1.18
CA ILE A 303 -21.53 -7.30 2.44
C ILE A 303 -22.46 -6.86 3.55
N GLU A 304 -22.78 -7.76 4.47
CA GLU A 304 -23.71 -7.51 5.57
C GLU A 304 -23.03 -6.91 6.81
N ARG A 305 -21.73 -7.22 7.01
CA ARG A 305 -20.99 -6.79 8.22
C ARG A 305 -19.57 -6.39 7.91
N LEU A 306 -19.16 -5.26 8.51
CA LEU A 306 -17.79 -4.76 8.46
C LEU A 306 -17.04 -5.14 9.73
N VAL A 307 -15.73 -5.35 9.59
CA VAL A 307 -14.84 -5.59 10.73
C VAL A 307 -14.56 -4.25 11.41
N TRP A 308 -14.76 -4.20 12.71
CA TRP A 308 -14.65 -2.97 13.49
C TRP A 308 -13.79 -3.20 14.75
N ARG A 309 -13.15 -2.14 15.19
CA ARG A 309 -12.47 -2.00 16.48
C ARG A 309 -12.67 -0.59 16.99
N SER A 310 -12.80 -0.42 18.32
CA SER A 310 -12.84 0.91 18.92
C SER A 310 -11.58 1.69 18.56
N SER A 311 -11.74 2.94 18.19
CA SER A 311 -10.66 3.93 18.04
C SER A 311 -10.48 4.79 19.30
N GLU A 312 -11.37 4.65 20.29
CA GLU A 312 -11.28 5.31 21.58
C GLU A 312 -10.48 4.44 22.54
N PHE A 313 -9.19 4.70 22.63
CA PHE A 313 -8.28 3.94 23.49
C PHE A 313 -8.19 4.56 24.89
N ASP A 314 -8.22 3.69 25.92
CA ASP A 314 -7.98 4.09 27.29
C ASP A 314 -6.55 3.73 27.69
N TYR A 315 -5.72 4.74 27.85
CA TYR A 315 -4.31 4.60 28.19
C TYR A 315 -4.04 4.66 29.71
N ALA A 316 -5.05 4.63 30.57
CA ALA A 316 -4.86 4.69 32.02
C ALA A 316 -3.98 3.53 32.54
N SER A 317 -4.13 2.33 31.96
CA SER A 317 -3.27 1.17 32.21
C SER A 317 -3.27 0.23 31.01
N VAL A 318 -2.37 -0.77 31.00
CA VAL A 318 -2.34 -1.80 29.95
C VAL A 318 -3.66 -2.58 29.90
N GLU A 319 -4.23 -2.89 31.07
CA GLU A 319 -5.52 -3.59 31.19
C GLU A 319 -6.68 -2.73 30.67
N ALA A 320 -6.67 -1.43 30.96
CA ALA A 320 -7.67 -0.48 30.44
C ALA A 320 -7.60 -0.38 28.91
N LEU A 321 -6.39 -0.31 28.37
CA LEU A 321 -6.17 -0.34 26.91
C LEU A 321 -6.68 -1.64 26.28
N GLN A 322 -6.34 -2.80 26.86
CA GLN A 322 -6.83 -4.09 26.39
C GLN A 322 -8.37 -4.20 26.45
N ALA A 323 -8.98 -3.65 27.51
CA ALA A 323 -10.44 -3.59 27.64
C ALA A 323 -11.08 -2.69 26.57
N SER A 324 -10.46 -1.53 26.28
CA SER A 324 -10.94 -0.61 25.23
C SER A 324 -10.87 -1.23 23.83
N LEU A 325 -9.81 -2.02 23.54
CA LEU A 325 -9.66 -2.77 22.28
C LEU A 325 -10.72 -3.86 22.10
N LYS A 326 -11.24 -4.44 23.19
CA LYS A 326 -12.26 -5.49 23.21
C LYS A 326 -13.70 -4.95 23.29
N ARG A 327 -13.87 -3.62 23.29
CA ARG A 327 -15.20 -3.00 23.32
C ARG A 327 -16.03 -3.47 22.12
N ARG A 328 -17.27 -3.89 22.37
CA ARG A 328 -18.17 -4.36 21.31
C ARG A 328 -18.79 -3.20 20.55
N PRO A 329 -19.00 -3.31 19.23
CA PRO A 329 -19.73 -2.31 18.47
C PRO A 329 -21.21 -2.30 18.86
N THR A 330 -21.86 -1.14 18.75
CA THR A 330 -23.29 -0.95 19.01
C THR A 330 -24.16 -1.22 17.78
N LEU A 331 -23.59 -1.05 16.58
CA LEU A 331 -24.34 -1.24 15.33
C LEU A 331 -24.27 -2.70 14.88
N PRO A 332 -25.40 -3.31 14.46
CA PRO A 332 -25.45 -4.73 14.04
C PRO A 332 -24.66 -5.00 12.75
N GLN A 333 -24.41 -3.98 11.92
CA GLN A 333 -23.60 -4.06 10.71
C GLN A 333 -22.10 -4.16 11.00
N LEU A 334 -21.70 -3.96 12.26
CA LEU A 334 -20.30 -4.01 12.67
C LEU A 334 -20.04 -5.28 13.48
N ARG A 335 -18.89 -5.91 13.23
CA ARG A 335 -18.39 -7.03 14.04
C ARG A 335 -17.03 -6.72 14.60
N LEU A 336 -16.81 -7.07 15.86
CA LEU A 336 -15.50 -6.89 16.49
C LEU A 336 -14.46 -7.72 15.74
N ILE A 337 -13.28 -7.15 15.53
CA ILE A 337 -12.13 -7.86 15.00
C ILE A 337 -11.75 -9.03 15.94
N GLU A 338 -11.51 -10.20 15.39
CA GLU A 338 -11.19 -11.39 16.18
C GLU A 338 -9.71 -11.40 16.62
N ARG A 339 -8.81 -11.04 15.70
CA ARG A 339 -7.37 -11.01 15.92
C ARG A 339 -6.75 -9.82 15.20
N CYS A 340 -5.75 -9.23 15.84
CA CYS A 340 -5.01 -8.11 15.26
C CYS A 340 -3.58 -8.14 15.80
N ASP A 341 -2.60 -8.08 14.91
CA ASP A 341 -1.18 -8.24 15.24
C ASP A 341 -0.74 -7.28 16.36
N ASP A 342 -1.23 -6.04 16.37
CA ASP A 342 -0.91 -5.05 17.40
C ASP A 342 -1.50 -5.39 18.77
N ALA A 343 -2.72 -5.92 18.82
CA ALA A 343 -3.36 -6.34 20.05
C ALA A 343 -2.76 -7.66 20.59
N ASP A 344 -2.41 -8.59 19.69
CA ASP A 344 -1.71 -9.82 20.04
C ASP A 344 -0.29 -9.49 20.57
N ALA A 345 0.44 -8.56 19.92
CA ALA A 345 1.73 -8.07 20.42
C ALA A 345 1.63 -7.40 21.79
N LEU A 346 0.58 -6.59 22.03
CA LEU A 346 0.32 -6.00 23.34
C LEU A 346 0.08 -7.07 24.42
N ALA A 347 -0.67 -8.11 24.08
CA ALA A 347 -0.94 -9.21 25.02
C ALA A 347 0.35 -9.95 25.41
N GLU A 348 1.23 -10.25 24.44
CA GLU A 348 2.51 -10.90 24.67
C GLU A 348 3.49 -10.00 25.46
N LEU A 349 3.60 -8.72 25.10
CA LEU A 349 4.47 -7.77 25.79
C LEU A 349 4.02 -7.51 27.22
N ALA A 350 2.73 -7.50 27.48
CA ALA A 350 2.17 -7.34 28.83
C ALA A 350 2.51 -8.49 29.80
N LEU A 351 2.94 -9.64 29.28
CA LEU A 351 3.41 -10.77 30.11
C LEU A 351 4.85 -10.60 30.58
N LEU A 352 5.65 -9.74 29.91
CA LEU A 352 7.05 -9.53 30.23
C LEU A 352 7.22 -8.62 31.46
N PRO A 353 7.90 -9.08 32.54
CA PRO A 353 8.05 -8.30 33.77
C PRO A 353 8.73 -6.94 33.54
N GLU A 354 9.75 -6.89 32.69
CA GLU A 354 10.48 -5.67 32.35
C GLU A 354 9.61 -4.65 31.62
N VAL A 355 8.68 -5.09 30.76
CA VAL A 355 7.73 -4.22 30.06
C VAL A 355 6.68 -3.69 31.04
N ARG A 356 6.12 -4.56 31.89
CA ARG A 356 5.15 -4.16 32.92
C ARG A 356 5.70 -3.15 33.91
N ALA A 357 6.95 -3.29 34.28
CA ALA A 357 7.60 -2.35 35.20
C ALA A 357 7.74 -0.95 34.60
N LEU A 358 7.89 -0.84 33.29
CA LEU A 358 8.06 0.43 32.56
C LEU A 358 6.75 1.01 32.04
N ALA A 359 5.73 0.19 31.79
CA ALA A 359 4.45 0.61 31.22
C ALA A 359 3.52 1.18 32.31
N GLN A 360 3.99 2.18 33.06
CA GLN A 360 3.26 2.80 34.17
C GLN A 360 2.76 4.21 33.77
N GLY A 361 1.45 4.40 33.84
CA GLY A 361 0.79 5.67 33.51
C GLY A 361 0.51 5.89 32.02
N PRO A 362 -0.35 6.86 31.69
CA PRO A 362 -0.92 7.02 30.35
C PRO A 362 0.11 7.18 29.24
N ALA A 363 1.14 8.00 29.45
CA ALA A 363 2.16 8.25 28.41
C ALA A 363 2.99 6.99 28.09
N ALA A 364 3.33 6.16 29.11
CA ALA A 364 4.08 4.92 28.90
C ALA A 364 3.22 3.86 28.22
N VAL A 365 1.93 3.78 28.54
CA VAL A 365 0.98 2.85 27.90
C VAL A 365 0.72 3.26 26.45
N GLU A 366 0.60 4.56 26.16
CA GLU A 366 0.49 5.08 24.79
C GLU A 366 1.74 4.76 23.97
N LEU A 367 2.94 4.95 24.56
CA LEU A 367 4.20 4.57 23.93
C LEU A 367 4.27 3.06 23.66
N LEU A 368 3.87 2.22 24.63
CA LEU A 368 3.81 0.77 24.44
C LEU A 368 2.88 0.41 23.29
N TRP A 369 1.70 1.04 23.23
CA TRP A 369 0.78 0.83 22.12
C TRP A 369 1.36 1.25 20.77
N ALA A 370 2.05 2.38 20.70
CA ALA A 370 2.73 2.83 19.49
C ALA A 370 3.79 1.82 19.03
N VAL A 371 4.53 1.19 19.97
CA VAL A 371 5.51 0.13 19.68
C VAL A 371 4.82 -1.16 19.22
N CYS A 372 3.70 -1.57 19.82
CA CYS A 372 2.92 -2.74 19.38
C CYS A 372 2.43 -2.62 17.91
N ARG A 373 2.28 -1.41 17.41
CA ARG A 373 1.86 -1.14 16.02
C ARG A 373 2.98 -1.25 14.98
N ILE A 374 4.23 -1.55 15.39
CA ILE A 374 5.32 -1.85 14.46
C ILE A 374 4.97 -3.16 13.72
N PRO A 375 4.86 -3.13 12.37
CA PRO A 375 4.39 -4.30 11.63
C PRO A 375 5.40 -5.45 11.65
N ASP A 376 4.91 -6.68 11.77
CA ASP A 376 5.67 -7.89 11.46
C ASP A 376 5.52 -8.25 9.98
N PHE A 377 6.43 -7.77 9.15
CA PHE A 377 6.41 -8.04 7.71
C PHE A 377 6.72 -9.50 7.34
N ARG A 378 7.18 -10.31 8.29
CA ARG A 378 7.45 -11.73 8.09
C ARG A 378 6.28 -12.63 8.42
N LYS A 379 5.30 -12.10 9.16
CA LYS A 379 4.17 -12.85 9.73
C LYS A 379 4.61 -14.05 10.59
N LEU A 380 5.76 -13.90 11.25
CA LEU A 380 6.31 -14.84 12.21
C LEU A 380 6.13 -14.25 13.61
N LEU A 381 4.90 -14.13 14.09
CA LEU A 381 4.57 -13.64 15.45
C LEU A 381 5.30 -14.43 16.57
N GLU A 382 6.13 -15.39 16.23
CA GLU A 382 6.90 -16.18 17.14
C GLU A 382 8.09 -15.39 17.71
N GLY A 383 8.05 -15.10 18.98
CA GLY A 383 9.18 -14.80 19.87
C GLY A 383 10.24 -13.77 19.43
N SER A 384 10.60 -13.73 18.14
CA SER A 384 11.63 -12.82 17.63
C SER A 384 11.12 -11.39 17.43
N HIS A 385 9.89 -11.22 16.94
CA HIS A 385 9.28 -9.90 16.78
C HIS A 385 8.92 -9.31 18.15
N VAL A 386 8.35 -10.10 19.05
CA VAL A 386 8.05 -9.68 20.43
C VAL A 386 9.31 -9.23 21.17
N ARG A 387 10.44 -9.95 21.00
CA ARG A 387 11.73 -9.54 21.59
C ARG A 387 12.25 -8.22 20.98
N LEU A 388 12.05 -8.00 19.68
CA LEU A 388 12.39 -6.71 19.05
C LEU A 388 11.55 -5.59 19.68
N LEU A 389 10.22 -5.77 19.75
CA LEU A 389 9.31 -4.78 20.31
C LEU A 389 9.63 -4.48 21.80
N ALA A 390 9.91 -5.51 22.60
CA ALA A 390 10.33 -5.34 24.00
C ALA A 390 11.61 -4.51 24.11
N GLY A 391 12.61 -4.78 23.25
CA GLY A 391 13.85 -4.01 23.21
C GLY A 391 13.64 -2.56 22.79
N VAL A 392 12.79 -2.31 21.78
CA VAL A 392 12.41 -0.97 21.34
C VAL A 392 11.71 -0.22 22.46
N PHE A 393 10.67 -0.83 23.07
CA PHE A 393 9.92 -0.20 24.15
C PHE A 393 10.80 0.13 25.35
N THR A 394 11.64 -0.81 25.79
CA THR A 394 12.51 -0.64 26.95
C THR A 394 13.46 0.54 26.78
N GLN A 395 14.08 0.69 25.59
CA GLN A 395 14.97 1.84 25.33
C GLN A 395 14.17 3.15 25.27
N LEU A 396 13.06 3.18 24.54
CA LEU A 396 12.24 4.39 24.44
C LEU A 396 11.67 4.83 25.79
N ALA A 397 11.25 3.89 26.63
CA ALA A 397 10.72 4.20 27.97
C ALA A 397 11.77 4.70 28.95
N ARG A 398 13.03 4.25 28.82
CA ARG A 398 14.14 4.67 29.69
C ARG A 398 14.86 5.91 29.19
N ASP A 399 15.20 5.92 27.90
CA ASP A 399 16.15 6.87 27.31
C ASP A 399 15.45 7.88 26.40
N GLY A 400 14.17 7.68 26.11
CA GLY A 400 13.38 8.51 25.18
C GLY A 400 13.74 8.32 23.71
N ARG A 401 14.84 7.64 23.40
CA ARG A 401 15.34 7.37 22.04
C ARG A 401 16.07 6.04 21.97
N LEU A 402 16.11 5.48 20.76
CA LEU A 402 16.87 4.26 20.48
C LEU A 402 18.36 4.58 20.37
N ASP A 403 19.20 3.70 20.93
CA ASP A 403 20.66 3.78 20.81
C ASP A 403 21.09 3.57 19.35
N PRO A 404 21.77 4.56 18.72
CA PRO A 404 22.24 4.43 17.35
C PRO A 404 23.13 3.21 17.13
N SER A 405 23.99 2.85 18.09
CA SER A 405 24.89 1.69 17.97
C SER A 405 24.11 0.37 18.02
N TRP A 406 23.00 0.31 18.76
CA TRP A 406 22.12 -0.84 18.81
C TRP A 406 21.35 -1.02 17.49
N MET A 407 20.91 0.09 16.88
CA MET A 407 20.27 0.08 15.57
C MET A 407 21.25 -0.33 14.47
N ASP A 408 22.44 0.29 14.44
CA ASP A 408 23.46 0.05 13.43
C ASP A 408 23.86 -1.43 13.36
N ARG A 409 24.13 -2.06 14.51
CA ARG A 409 24.45 -3.49 14.56
C ARG A 409 23.35 -4.38 13.96
N ARG A 410 22.07 -4.01 14.12
CA ARG A 410 20.93 -4.78 13.61
C ARG A 410 20.63 -4.53 12.14
N ILE A 411 20.91 -3.35 11.66
CA ILE A 411 20.63 -2.95 10.28
C ILE A 411 21.75 -3.40 9.35
N ARG A 412 23.01 -3.23 9.73
CA ARG A 412 24.15 -3.56 8.86
C ARG A 412 24.25 -5.03 8.49
N HIS A 413 23.90 -5.94 9.39
CA HIS A 413 23.93 -7.37 9.05
C HIS A 413 22.84 -7.78 8.03
N LEU A 414 21.87 -6.90 7.76
CA LEU A 414 20.88 -7.08 6.71
C LEU A 414 21.38 -6.64 5.33
N ASP A 415 22.49 -5.89 5.30
CA ASP A 415 23.12 -5.38 4.09
C ASP A 415 24.02 -6.43 3.45
N ASP A 416 23.39 -7.53 3.04
CA ASP A 416 24.02 -8.67 2.39
C ASP A 416 23.07 -9.14 1.26
N ASP A 417 23.48 -8.92 0.01
CA ASP A 417 22.73 -9.24 -1.20
C ASP A 417 23.03 -10.65 -1.76
N GLU A 418 23.81 -11.42 -1.03
CA GLU A 418 24.06 -12.84 -1.34
C GLU A 418 22.92 -13.72 -0.77
N GLY A 419 22.77 -14.91 -1.34
CA GLY A 419 21.82 -15.92 -0.91
C GLY A 419 20.73 -16.22 -1.94
N ASP A 420 19.79 -17.05 -1.50
CA ASP A 420 18.63 -17.45 -2.29
C ASP A 420 17.45 -16.45 -2.19
N ILE A 421 16.39 -16.76 -2.91
CA ILE A 421 15.18 -15.91 -2.95
C ILE A 421 14.58 -15.73 -1.56
N GLU A 422 14.52 -16.80 -0.75
CA GLU A 422 13.94 -16.79 0.58
C GLU A 422 14.77 -15.95 1.56
N ALA A 423 16.10 -16.04 1.50
CA ALA A 423 17.01 -15.25 2.32
C ALA A 423 16.86 -13.76 2.01
N LEU A 424 16.86 -13.38 0.73
CA LEU A 424 16.68 -11.99 0.30
C LEU A 424 15.30 -11.44 0.70
N MET A 425 14.22 -12.21 0.53
CA MET A 425 12.88 -11.82 0.96
C MET A 425 12.79 -11.62 2.48
N SER A 426 13.45 -12.48 3.25
CA SER A 426 13.51 -12.37 4.70
C SER A 426 14.24 -11.09 5.12
N ARG A 427 15.41 -10.80 4.54
CA ARG A 427 16.18 -9.57 4.83
C ARG A 427 15.37 -8.31 4.47
N ILE A 428 14.74 -8.28 3.30
CA ILE A 428 13.86 -7.16 2.89
C ILE A 428 12.76 -6.94 3.93
N SER A 429 12.13 -8.00 4.43
CA SER A 429 11.09 -7.89 5.46
C SER A 429 11.62 -7.29 6.76
N PHE A 430 12.83 -7.66 7.18
CA PHE A 430 13.48 -7.05 8.35
C PHE A 430 13.84 -5.58 8.13
N VAL A 431 14.42 -5.24 6.97
CA VAL A 431 14.77 -3.85 6.65
C VAL A 431 13.53 -2.96 6.72
N ARG A 432 12.37 -3.43 6.25
CA ARG A 432 11.10 -2.69 6.31
C ARG A 432 10.66 -2.37 7.73
N THR A 433 10.87 -3.28 8.68
CA THR A 433 10.61 -3.01 10.09
C THR A 433 11.46 -1.84 10.59
N TRP A 434 12.74 -1.79 10.23
CA TRP A 434 13.62 -0.68 10.58
C TRP A 434 13.28 0.60 9.85
N THR A 435 12.86 0.51 8.59
CA THR A 435 12.36 1.66 7.83
C THR A 435 11.13 2.26 8.54
N TYR A 436 10.18 1.42 8.98
CA TYR A 436 9.02 1.87 9.75
C TYR A 436 9.43 2.58 11.04
N ILE A 437 10.35 1.99 11.82
CA ILE A 437 10.87 2.59 13.06
C ILE A 437 11.53 3.95 12.77
N SER A 438 12.32 4.07 11.70
CA SER A 438 13.03 5.31 11.34
C SER A 438 12.09 6.48 10.97
N HIS A 439 10.85 6.19 10.58
CA HIS A 439 9.85 7.22 10.31
C HIS A 439 9.22 7.84 11.57
N HIS A 440 9.47 7.25 12.75
CA HIS A 440 9.14 7.86 14.05
C HIS A 440 10.28 8.76 14.51
N GLY A 441 10.35 9.99 13.95
CA GLY A 441 11.49 10.90 14.13
C GLY A 441 11.85 11.26 15.57
N HIS A 442 10.92 11.09 16.53
CA HIS A 442 11.18 11.26 17.95
C HIS A 442 11.79 10.02 18.64
N TRP A 443 11.74 8.84 17.98
CA TRP A 443 12.31 7.59 18.50
C TRP A 443 13.81 7.44 18.16
N VAL A 444 14.27 8.08 17.11
CA VAL A 444 15.64 7.93 16.60
C VAL A 444 16.38 9.26 16.57
N ALA A 445 17.67 9.22 16.79
CA ALA A 445 18.55 10.34 16.46
C ALA A 445 18.84 10.27 14.95
N ASP A 446 18.80 11.41 14.27
CA ASP A 446 19.03 11.52 12.83
C ASP A 446 18.10 10.61 11.97
N PRO A 447 16.80 10.91 11.93
CA PRO A 447 15.85 10.12 11.15
C PRO A 447 16.18 10.04 9.65
N GLU A 448 16.74 11.09 9.07
CA GLU A 448 17.09 11.16 7.65
C GLU A 448 18.19 10.17 7.29
N HIS A 449 19.22 10.05 8.16
CA HIS A 449 20.27 9.05 8.01
C HIS A 449 19.71 7.63 7.98
N TRP A 450 18.88 7.26 8.98
CA TRP A 450 18.33 5.92 9.09
C TRP A 450 17.37 5.57 7.95
N GLN A 451 16.53 6.51 7.54
CA GLN A 451 15.64 6.35 6.39
C GLN A 451 16.44 6.18 5.09
N GLY A 452 17.52 6.97 4.91
CA GLY A 452 18.42 6.84 3.76
C GLY A 452 19.11 5.48 3.72
N LEU A 453 19.67 5.04 4.85
CA LEU A 453 20.38 3.77 4.98
C LEU A 453 19.44 2.58 4.72
N THR A 454 18.29 2.50 5.40
CA THR A 454 17.35 1.39 5.23
C THR A 454 16.77 1.32 3.81
N ARG A 455 16.50 2.47 3.18
CA ARG A 455 16.07 2.52 1.77
C ARG A 455 17.17 2.01 0.83
N ALA A 456 18.42 2.45 1.02
CA ALA A 456 19.52 1.99 0.18
C ALA A 456 19.74 0.47 0.28
N ILE A 457 19.60 -0.11 1.48
CA ILE A 457 19.67 -1.55 1.69
C ILE A 457 18.49 -2.26 1.01
N GLU A 458 17.24 -1.77 1.22
CA GLU A 458 16.04 -2.36 0.57
C GLU A 458 16.16 -2.33 -0.95
N ASP A 459 16.69 -1.26 -1.53
CA ASP A 459 16.90 -1.12 -2.96
C ASP A 459 17.90 -2.15 -3.50
N ARG A 460 19.08 -2.32 -2.85
CA ARG A 460 20.07 -3.33 -3.24
C ARG A 460 19.52 -4.75 -3.14
N LEU A 461 18.90 -5.10 -2.01
CA LEU A 461 18.28 -6.42 -1.82
C LEU A 461 17.17 -6.68 -2.84
N SER A 462 16.41 -5.64 -3.19
CA SER A 462 15.33 -5.75 -4.19
C SER A 462 15.86 -5.99 -5.59
N ASP A 463 16.97 -5.35 -5.95
CA ASP A 463 17.65 -5.57 -7.24
C ASP A 463 18.25 -6.97 -7.31
N ALA A 464 18.95 -7.41 -6.26
CA ALA A 464 19.48 -8.78 -6.15
C ALA A 464 18.34 -9.82 -6.23
N LEU A 465 17.22 -9.59 -5.54
CA LEU A 465 16.06 -10.47 -5.60
C LEU A 465 15.46 -10.55 -7.02
N HIS A 466 15.35 -9.40 -7.71
CA HIS A 466 14.89 -9.38 -9.10
C HIS A 466 15.81 -10.20 -9.99
N GLU A 467 17.11 -10.09 -9.81
CA GLU A 467 18.11 -10.84 -10.57
C GLU A 467 17.98 -12.35 -10.29
N ARG A 468 17.89 -12.78 -9.02
CA ARG A 468 17.70 -14.19 -8.64
C ARG A 468 16.40 -14.78 -9.23
N LEU A 469 15.28 -14.05 -9.16
CA LEU A 469 14.03 -14.47 -9.78
C LEU A 469 14.19 -14.63 -11.30
N THR A 470 14.85 -13.68 -11.94
CA THR A 470 15.09 -13.71 -13.38
C THR A 470 15.99 -14.89 -13.79
N GLN A 471 17.10 -15.10 -13.09
CA GLN A 471 18.00 -16.24 -13.33
C GLN A 471 17.28 -17.58 -13.16
N ARG A 472 16.44 -17.68 -12.13
CA ARG A 472 15.72 -18.92 -11.84
C ARG A 472 14.59 -19.20 -12.84
N PHE A 473 13.80 -18.19 -13.23
CA PHE A 473 12.54 -18.40 -13.93
C PHE A 473 12.51 -17.94 -15.40
N VAL A 474 13.59 -17.36 -15.93
CA VAL A 474 13.67 -16.92 -17.33
C VAL A 474 14.85 -17.59 -18.03
N ASP A 475 14.62 -18.09 -19.25
CA ASP A 475 15.69 -18.63 -20.09
C ASP A 475 16.44 -17.46 -20.76
N PRO A 476 17.78 -17.34 -20.58
CA PRO A 476 18.56 -16.30 -21.24
C PRO A 476 18.46 -16.34 -22.76
N ARG A 477 18.25 -17.52 -23.35
CA ARG A 477 18.11 -17.67 -24.81
C ARG A 477 16.78 -17.16 -25.35
N ALA A 478 15.72 -17.23 -24.55
CA ALA A 478 14.40 -16.73 -24.95
C ALA A 478 14.34 -15.20 -25.01
N ARG A 479 15.16 -14.49 -24.21
CA ARG A 479 15.27 -13.03 -24.23
C ARG A 479 15.81 -12.49 -25.55
N SER A 480 16.70 -13.20 -26.21
CA SER A 480 17.29 -12.77 -27.49
C SER A 480 16.33 -12.89 -28.70
N PHE A 481 15.26 -13.69 -28.58
CA PHE A 481 14.26 -13.86 -29.64
C PHE A 481 13.11 -12.86 -29.55
N SER A 482 12.84 -12.29 -28.41
CA SER A 482 11.78 -11.28 -28.22
C SER A 482 12.23 -9.85 -28.53
N ALA A 483 13.52 -9.59 -28.57
CA ALA A 483 14.10 -8.39 -29.14
C ALA A 483 14.16 -8.56 -30.66
N GLY A 484 13.02 -8.48 -31.35
CA GLY A 484 12.97 -8.36 -32.81
C GLY A 484 13.84 -7.20 -33.26
N PRO A 485 14.50 -7.31 -34.41
CA PRO A 485 15.42 -6.25 -34.87
C PRO A 485 14.63 -4.95 -34.99
N ALA A 486 15.00 -3.98 -34.15
CA ALA A 486 14.67 -2.59 -34.44
C ALA A 486 15.10 -2.32 -35.88
N ALA A 487 14.14 -2.05 -36.75
CA ALA A 487 14.36 -1.75 -38.13
C ALA A 487 15.33 -0.58 -38.23
N SER A 488 16.60 -0.89 -38.42
CA SER A 488 17.58 0.05 -38.90
C SER A 488 17.39 0.12 -40.42
N GLU A 489 16.45 0.92 -40.87
CA GLU A 489 16.48 1.41 -42.22
C GLU A 489 17.69 2.32 -42.37
N ARG A 490 18.81 1.72 -42.77
CA ARG A 490 19.88 2.42 -43.44
C ARG A 490 19.58 2.33 -44.96
N PRO A 491 19.51 3.43 -45.70
CA PRO A 491 19.38 3.35 -47.14
C PRO A 491 20.66 2.74 -47.70
N ARG A 492 20.54 1.56 -48.32
CA ARG A 492 21.58 0.96 -49.13
C ARG A 492 21.73 1.79 -50.42
N ALA A 493 22.82 2.50 -50.54
CA ALA A 493 23.33 2.98 -51.83
C ALA A 493 23.69 1.75 -52.68
N GLY A 494 22.81 1.40 -53.60
CA GLY A 494 23.04 0.41 -54.61
C GLY A 494 23.81 1.00 -55.77
N GLY A 495 25.08 0.63 -55.91
CA GLY A 495 25.83 0.83 -57.15
C GLY A 495 25.39 -0.19 -58.17
N ALA A 496 24.88 0.31 -59.30
CA ALA A 496 24.78 -0.46 -60.51
C ALA A 496 25.39 0.37 -61.67
N ARG A 497 26.51 -0.14 -62.17
CA ARG A 497 27.10 0.23 -63.45
C ARG A 497 26.14 -0.23 -64.55
N GLN A 498 25.80 0.69 -65.48
CA GLN A 498 25.59 0.34 -66.89
C GLN A 498 25.90 1.51 -67.78
N ARG A 499 26.53 1.11 -68.86
CA ARG A 499 27.08 1.89 -69.95
C ARG A 499 25.98 2.45 -70.90
N GLY A 500 26.25 3.56 -71.48
CA GLY A 500 26.10 3.71 -72.90
C GLY A 500 25.02 4.65 -73.37
N GLU A 501 25.53 5.65 -74.11
CA GLU A 501 25.02 6.32 -75.30
C GLU A 501 24.06 7.52 -75.14
N ALA A 502 24.67 8.63 -75.50
CA ALA A 502 24.44 9.68 -76.47
C ALA A 502 23.03 10.27 -76.63
N GLY A 503 22.99 11.55 -76.57
CA GLY A 503 22.08 12.35 -77.42
C GLY A 503 21.37 13.48 -76.73
N GLY A 504 21.84 14.70 -77.00
CA GLY A 504 21.07 15.83 -77.51
C GLY A 504 20.36 16.75 -76.50
N ASP A 505 20.98 17.83 -76.34
CA ASP A 505 20.51 19.22 -76.60
C ASP A 505 19.53 19.95 -75.69
N ALA A 506 20.04 21.09 -75.31
CA ALA A 506 19.46 22.43 -75.27
C ALA A 506 18.54 22.86 -74.11
N GLY A 507 19.04 23.82 -73.40
CA GLY A 507 18.25 25.02 -73.10
C GLY A 507 17.99 25.35 -71.66
N GLY A 508 18.81 26.16 -71.11
CA GLY A 508 18.49 27.54 -70.78
C GLY A 508 18.09 27.80 -69.32
N GLY A 509 18.90 28.57 -68.64
CA GLY A 509 18.44 29.58 -67.72
C GLY A 509 18.74 29.41 -66.22
N SER A 510 19.95 29.76 -65.88
CA SER A 510 20.20 30.43 -64.56
C SER A 510 19.69 31.87 -64.61
N PRO A 511 19.51 32.60 -63.56
CA PRO A 511 20.54 32.87 -62.59
C PRO A 511 20.07 33.04 -61.10
N VAL A 512 21.02 32.91 -60.21
CA VAL A 512 21.24 33.51 -58.91
C VAL A 512 21.18 35.06 -59.03
N PRO A 513 21.02 35.94 -58.05
CA PRO A 513 21.83 35.96 -56.86
C PRO A 513 21.20 36.51 -55.50
N SER A 514 21.94 36.27 -54.47
CA SER A 514 22.52 37.21 -53.49
C SER A 514 21.59 37.73 -52.38
N ALA A 515 22.00 37.70 -51.23
CA ALA A 515 23.09 38.21 -50.40
C ALA A 515 22.55 39.04 -49.25
N GLY A 516 23.24 38.97 -48.22
CA GLY A 516 23.46 40.01 -47.20
C GLY A 516 22.87 39.69 -45.86
N GLY A 517 23.55 39.58 -44.78
CA GLY A 517 24.80 40.11 -44.30
C GLY A 517 24.64 40.23 -42.84
N ALA A 518 25.55 39.60 -42.10
CA ALA A 518 26.52 40.31 -41.27
C ALA A 518 25.89 41.15 -40.15
N ALA A 519 26.32 41.16 -38.95
CA ALA A 519 27.54 40.87 -38.23
C ALA A 519 27.38 41.36 -36.77
N ALA A 520 28.09 40.69 -35.92
CA ALA A 520 28.96 41.25 -34.87
C ALA A 520 28.28 42.09 -33.74
N GLY A 521 28.63 41.96 -32.57
CA GLY A 521 29.82 41.69 -31.84
C GLY A 521 29.71 42.16 -30.41
N GLY A 522 30.55 41.62 -29.59
CA GLY A 522 31.25 42.25 -28.48
C GLY A 522 30.47 42.29 -27.15
N GLY A 523 30.91 41.74 -26.06
CA GLY A 523 32.21 41.72 -25.47
C GLY A 523 32.22 42.51 -24.18
N GLY A 524 32.77 41.96 -23.10
CA GLY A 524 33.18 42.72 -21.90
C GLY A 524 32.57 42.19 -20.61
N ARG A 525 33.19 41.34 -19.94
CA ARG A 525 34.21 41.37 -18.85
C ARG A 525 33.94 42.37 -17.71
N ALA A 526 33.92 41.74 -16.47
CA ALA A 526 34.72 42.02 -15.29
C ALA A 526 34.22 43.00 -14.24
N GLY A 527 34.45 42.60 -13.00
CA GLY A 527 34.70 43.43 -11.82
C GLY A 527 33.74 43.10 -10.67
N ALA A 528 34.07 42.28 -9.72
CA ALA A 528 34.98 42.32 -8.60
C ALA A 528 34.70 43.38 -7.51
N ALA A 529 34.73 42.87 -6.26
CA ALA A 529 34.95 43.54 -4.99
C ALA A 529 33.70 44.27 -4.39
N GLY A 530 33.31 44.02 -3.15
CA GLY A 530 34.00 43.93 -1.92
C GLY A 530 33.32 44.82 -0.89
N GLY A 531 33.30 44.47 0.36
CA GLY A 531 32.97 45.37 1.48
C GLY A 531 31.92 44.85 2.44
N ARG A 532 32.23 44.13 3.46
CA ARG A 532 32.58 44.42 4.86
C ARG A 532 31.69 45.44 5.58
N GLY A 533 31.23 45.01 6.75
CA GLY A 533 30.86 45.79 7.94
C GLY A 533 29.38 45.62 8.28
N GLY A 534 28.95 45.31 9.43
CA GLY A 534 29.50 45.21 10.74
C GLY A 534 28.41 45.53 11.76
N ALA A 535 28.40 44.74 12.84
CA ALA A 535 27.97 45.12 14.19
C ALA A 535 26.47 45.53 14.39
N ASP A 536 25.76 44.88 15.23
CA ASP A 536 25.78 44.74 16.69
C ASP A 536 24.54 45.34 17.36
N ARG A 537 24.17 44.78 18.50
CA ARG A 537 23.19 45.17 19.53
C ARG A 537 21.77 44.62 19.34
N GLY A 538 21.28 43.73 20.16
CA GLY A 538 21.34 43.69 21.63
C GLY A 538 19.97 44.12 22.15
N GLY A 539 19.20 43.19 22.76
CA GLY A 539 17.96 43.52 23.38
C GLY A 539 17.33 42.35 24.14
N ALA A 540 17.83 42.10 25.31
CA ALA A 540 17.21 41.24 26.32
C ALA A 540 16.10 41.98 27.07
N VAL A 541 14.94 41.29 27.32
CA VAL A 541 14.04 41.60 28.44
C VAL A 541 13.43 40.25 28.88
N ARG A 542 13.89 39.68 30.00
CA ARG A 542 13.28 39.56 31.33
C ARG A 542 11.76 39.32 31.26
N GLY A 543 11.19 38.21 31.67
CA GLY A 543 11.22 37.54 32.97
C GLY A 543 10.18 38.12 33.90
N VAL A 544 9.01 37.43 34.09
CA VAL A 544 8.18 37.66 35.30
C VAL A 544 7.69 36.32 35.83
N HIS A 545 8.11 36.06 37.05
CA HIS A 545 7.60 35.05 37.96
C HIS A 545 6.19 35.44 38.46
N GLY A 546 5.35 34.44 38.73
CA GLY A 546 4.14 34.57 39.54
C GLY A 546 3.81 33.25 40.23
N ARG A 547 4.16 33.19 41.50
CA ARG A 547 3.95 32.11 42.49
C ARG A 547 2.47 31.97 42.90
N SER A 548 2.08 30.70 43.14
CA SER A 548 1.55 30.13 44.41
C SER A 548 0.23 30.64 45.00
N ALA A 549 -0.64 29.71 45.33
CA ALA A 549 -1.34 29.56 46.65
C ALA A 549 -1.98 28.15 46.69
N ARG A 550 -1.60 27.51 47.62
CA ARG A 550 -1.99 26.64 48.71
C ARG A 550 -3.31 27.07 49.40
N ALA A 551 -4.08 26.10 49.79
CA ALA A 551 -4.75 25.85 51.09
C ALA A 551 -5.92 24.89 50.85
N ASP A 552 -6.35 24.01 51.60
CA ASP A 552 -6.09 23.44 52.91
C ASP A 552 -7.38 22.67 53.31
N GLN A 553 -7.20 21.49 53.79
CA GLN A 553 -7.89 20.77 54.89
C GLN A 553 -9.42 20.83 55.09
N ALA A 554 -10.04 19.65 55.22
CA ALA A 554 -10.67 19.13 56.45
C ALA A 554 -11.36 17.78 56.14
N ARG A 555 -11.01 16.62 56.76
CA ARG A 555 -11.34 16.00 58.04
C ARG A 555 -12.81 15.62 58.22
N GLY A 556 -13.01 14.30 58.53
CA GLY A 556 -14.13 13.68 59.23
C GLY A 556 -14.37 12.25 58.70
N ALA A 557 -13.96 11.16 59.23
CA ALA A 557 -14.10 10.47 60.54
C ALA A 557 -15.45 9.74 60.68
N GLY A 558 -15.36 8.41 60.91
CA GLY A 558 -16.38 7.51 61.47
C GLY A 558 -16.75 6.39 60.48
N GLY A 559 -16.54 5.14 60.68
CA GLY A 559 -16.53 4.29 61.87
C GLY A 559 -17.57 3.19 61.67
N GLY A 560 -17.22 1.92 61.94
CA GLY A 560 -18.18 0.86 62.22
C GLY A 560 -18.02 -0.40 61.34
N ASP A 561 -17.20 -1.32 61.78
CA ASP A 561 -17.36 -2.72 62.13
C ASP A 561 -18.59 -3.45 61.57
N ASP A 562 -18.36 -4.61 60.91
CA ASP A 562 -18.71 -5.95 61.40
C ASP A 562 -18.45 -7.03 60.33
N GLU A 563 -17.55 -7.95 60.63
CA GLU A 563 -17.55 -9.37 60.23
C GLU A 563 -18.49 -10.16 61.18
N PRO A 564 -18.96 -11.40 60.93
CA PRO A 564 -18.19 -12.51 60.42
C PRO A 564 -18.94 -13.70 59.73
N ARG A 565 -18.10 -14.57 59.12
CA ARG A 565 -18.19 -16.06 59.14
C ARG A 565 -19.33 -16.82 58.46
N GLY A 566 -18.91 -17.77 57.58
CA GLY A 566 -19.67 -18.99 57.32
C GLY A 566 -19.26 -19.77 56.07
N ARG A 567 -18.22 -20.59 56.12
CA ARG A 567 -18.12 -21.88 55.40
C ARG A 567 -18.85 -22.96 56.22
N PRO A 568 -19.26 -24.16 55.72
CA PRO A 568 -18.47 -25.07 54.89
C PRO A 568 -19.24 -25.98 53.88
N ALA A 569 -18.43 -26.61 52.98
CA ALA A 569 -18.34 -28.05 52.64
C ALA A 569 -19.57 -28.74 51.96
N ALA A 570 -19.36 -29.37 50.86
CA ALA A 570 -18.77 -30.64 50.48
C ALA A 570 -19.69 -31.48 49.57
N ALA A 571 -19.03 -32.25 48.75
CA ALA A 571 -19.38 -33.54 48.13
C ALA A 571 -20.39 -33.50 46.97
N GLY A 572 -20.14 -34.05 45.83
CA GLY A 572 -19.57 -35.31 45.42
C GLY A 572 -20.31 -35.75 44.17
N GLY A 573 -19.64 -36.38 43.26
CA GLY A 573 -20.14 -37.56 42.60
C GLY A 573 -20.38 -37.53 41.10
N HIS A 574 -19.39 -38.03 40.40
CA HIS A 574 -19.43 -39.08 39.35
C HIS A 574 -20.40 -39.04 38.16
N ALA A 575 -19.76 -39.15 37.00
CA ALA A 575 -19.76 -40.22 35.96
C ALA A 575 -20.56 -39.88 34.72
N ALA A 576 -19.85 -39.77 33.65
CA ALA A 576 -19.58 -40.69 32.54
C ALA A 576 -20.63 -40.73 31.42
N ALA A 577 -20.05 -40.56 30.22
CA ALA A 577 -20.32 -41.23 28.96
C ALA A 577 -21.58 -40.85 28.14
N GLY A 578 -21.29 -40.53 26.91
CA GLY A 578 -22.17 -40.48 25.77
C GLY A 578 -21.56 -39.58 24.70
#